data_fa8461d3c9142fe696b4b5b62d76f602
#
_entry.id   fa8461d3c9142fe696b4b5b62d76f602
#
_cell.length_a   1.000
_cell.length_b   1.000
_cell.length_c   1.000
_cell.angle_alpha   90.00
_cell.angle_beta   90.00
_cell.angle_gamma   90.00
#
_symmetry.space_group_name_H-M   'P 1'
#
loop_
_entity.id
_entity.type
_entity.pdbx_description
1 polymer ?
#
loop_
_entity_poly.entity_id
_entity_poly.type
_entity_poly.pdbx_seq_one_letter_code
_entity_poly.pdbx_strand_id
1 'polypeptide(L)'
;MSAGMSAQLAQAERAALCDLLLDVGPDAPTLCEGWTAAHMAAHLVLRERRLDVGLGLVLPGPFARHAARATERAAGQVPFERLVARIRSGPPRLIRLVDGPMNIVEFFVHLEDVRRATDDWTPRTGLDDLQDALWPFQKSGTKLRTRRVKDVELWIARPGGEPMAVRTGGRQVTAIGDPGELTMFFFGRRDQSRVELTGDPDVVAEVRSAPIGF
;
A
#
# COMPACT_ATOMS: atom_id res chain seq x y z
N MET A 1 8.60 -5.10 18.29
CA MET A 1 7.13 -4.88 18.39
C MET A 1 6.43 -6.22 18.61
N SER A 2 5.45 -6.30 19.50
CA SER A 2 4.70 -7.56 19.73
C SER A 2 3.67 -7.81 18.62
N ALA A 3 3.34 -9.09 18.35
CA ALA A 3 2.31 -9.45 17.36
C ALA A 3 0.93 -8.82 17.70
N GLY A 4 0.64 -8.61 18.98
CA GLY A 4 -0.57 -7.95 19.45
C GLY A 4 -0.65 -6.47 19.03
N MET A 5 0.45 -5.73 19.13
CA MET A 5 0.53 -4.33 18.71
C MET A 5 0.31 -4.20 17.20
N SER A 6 0.95 -5.04 16.40
CA SER A 6 0.76 -5.04 14.95
C SER A 6 -0.68 -5.31 14.54
N ALA A 7 -1.38 -6.22 15.24
CA ALA A 7 -2.78 -6.48 14.98
C ALA A 7 -3.69 -5.30 15.35
N GLN A 8 -3.39 -4.60 16.45
CA GLN A 8 -4.14 -3.40 16.87
C GLN A 8 -3.98 -2.26 15.85
N LEU A 9 -2.76 -2.01 15.36
CA LEU A 9 -2.50 -0.99 14.35
C LEU A 9 -3.20 -1.31 13.02
N ALA A 10 -3.14 -2.57 12.57
CA ALA A 10 -3.88 -3.00 11.37
C ALA A 10 -5.39 -2.81 11.53
N GLN A 11 -5.94 -3.06 12.72
CA GLN A 11 -7.36 -2.84 13.01
C GLN A 11 -7.71 -1.34 13.06
N ALA A 12 -6.83 -0.49 13.57
CA ALA A 12 -7.01 0.96 13.57
C ALA A 12 -7.02 1.51 12.13
N GLU A 13 -6.07 1.11 11.27
CA GLU A 13 -6.04 1.50 9.87
C GLU A 13 -7.27 1.01 9.10
N ARG A 14 -7.73 -0.22 9.37
CA ARG A 14 -8.99 -0.76 8.81
C ARG A 14 -10.19 0.09 9.20
N ALA A 15 -10.31 0.46 10.47
CA ALA A 15 -11.41 1.28 10.97
C ALA A 15 -11.39 2.65 10.33
N ALA A 16 -10.23 3.32 10.31
CA ALA A 16 -10.05 4.63 9.68
C ALA A 16 -10.37 4.61 8.18
N LEU A 17 -9.96 3.57 7.45
CA LEU A 17 -10.33 3.41 6.04
C LEU A 17 -11.84 3.25 5.86
N CYS A 18 -12.51 2.46 6.71
CA CYS A 18 -13.96 2.29 6.63
C CYS A 18 -14.71 3.60 6.92
N ASP A 19 -14.23 4.40 7.88
CA ASP A 19 -14.83 5.69 8.19
C ASP A 19 -14.65 6.67 7.03
N LEU A 20 -13.44 6.75 6.48
CA LEU A 20 -13.15 7.58 5.31
C LEU A 20 -13.98 7.18 4.09
N LEU A 21 -14.09 5.89 3.77
CA LEU A 21 -14.90 5.42 2.65
C LEU A 21 -16.36 5.86 2.76
N LEU A 22 -16.95 5.80 3.98
CA LEU A 22 -18.32 6.26 4.21
C LEU A 22 -18.45 7.78 4.09
N ASP A 23 -17.43 8.53 4.48
CA ASP A 23 -17.39 9.99 4.41
C ASP A 23 -17.30 10.48 2.96
N VAL A 24 -16.40 9.91 2.16
CA VAL A 24 -16.17 10.36 0.77
C VAL A 24 -17.20 9.82 -0.23
N GLY A 25 -17.84 8.69 0.07
CA GLY A 25 -18.82 8.03 -0.81
C GLY A 25 -18.22 7.17 -1.93
N PRO A 26 -19.08 6.42 -2.67
CA PRO A 26 -18.65 5.38 -3.61
C PRO A 26 -17.88 5.89 -4.83
N ASP A 27 -18.16 7.10 -5.28
CA ASP A 27 -17.61 7.67 -6.52
C ASP A 27 -16.33 8.47 -6.31
N ALA A 28 -15.87 8.61 -5.06
CA ALA A 28 -14.65 9.34 -4.73
C ALA A 28 -13.43 8.74 -5.45
N PRO A 29 -12.50 9.58 -5.96
CA PRO A 29 -11.30 9.11 -6.63
C PRO A 29 -10.36 8.39 -5.67
N THR A 30 -9.47 7.57 -6.24
CA THR A 30 -8.35 6.95 -5.52
C THR A 30 -7.06 7.08 -6.33
N LEU A 31 -5.91 6.86 -5.70
CA LEU A 31 -4.63 6.79 -6.42
C LEU A 31 -4.45 5.51 -7.25
N CYS A 32 -5.34 4.55 -7.13
CA CYS A 32 -5.38 3.38 -8.00
C CYS A 32 -6.03 3.77 -9.33
N GLU A 33 -5.27 3.76 -10.42
CA GLU A 33 -5.73 4.17 -11.74
C GLU A 33 -7.04 3.46 -12.14
N GLY A 34 -8.06 4.25 -12.49
CA GLY A 34 -9.38 3.78 -12.90
C GLY A 34 -10.27 3.28 -11.74
N TRP A 35 -9.83 3.40 -10.48
CA TRP A 35 -10.62 2.97 -9.33
C TRP A 35 -11.25 4.13 -8.57
N THR A 36 -12.53 3.95 -8.23
CA THR A 36 -13.22 4.75 -7.24
C THR A 36 -13.17 4.07 -5.86
N ALA A 37 -13.67 4.76 -4.83
CA ALA A 37 -13.83 4.21 -3.48
C ALA A 37 -14.67 2.90 -3.47
N ALA A 38 -15.65 2.76 -4.37
CA ALA A 38 -16.42 1.51 -4.52
C ALA A 38 -15.55 0.34 -5.02
N HIS A 39 -14.66 0.59 -5.97
CA HIS A 39 -13.70 -0.42 -6.44
C HIS A 39 -12.71 -0.81 -5.34
N MET A 40 -12.21 0.17 -4.59
CA MET A 40 -11.34 -0.06 -3.42
C MET A 40 -12.04 -0.94 -2.37
N ALA A 41 -13.27 -0.62 -2.03
CA ALA A 41 -14.05 -1.41 -1.07
C ALA A 41 -14.31 -2.84 -1.57
N ALA A 42 -14.65 -3.00 -2.86
CA ALA A 42 -14.83 -4.30 -3.48
C ALA A 42 -13.55 -5.14 -3.48
N HIS A 43 -12.42 -4.53 -3.85
CA HIS A 43 -11.09 -5.16 -3.82
C HIS A 43 -10.75 -5.73 -2.44
N LEU A 44 -10.87 -4.93 -1.38
CA LEU A 44 -10.57 -5.36 -0.01
C LEU A 44 -11.47 -6.49 0.47
N VAL A 45 -12.77 -6.43 0.18
CA VAL A 45 -13.70 -7.53 0.50
C VAL A 45 -13.32 -8.82 -0.21
N LEU A 46 -13.01 -8.75 -1.50
CA LEU A 46 -12.65 -9.92 -2.30
C LEU A 46 -11.31 -10.51 -1.86
N ARG A 47 -10.32 -9.67 -1.60
CA ARG A 47 -9.01 -10.08 -1.07
C ARG A 47 -9.15 -10.89 0.23
N GLU A 48 -10.01 -10.44 1.14
CA GLU A 48 -10.17 -11.08 2.45
C GLU A 48 -11.09 -12.31 2.44
N ARG A 49 -11.96 -12.46 1.44
CA ARG A 49 -13.02 -13.46 1.46
C ARG A 49 -13.01 -14.45 0.29
N ARG A 50 -12.21 -14.18 -0.75
CA ARG A 50 -12.15 -14.95 -1.98
C ARG A 50 -10.70 -15.35 -2.30
N LEU A 51 -10.30 -16.55 -1.93
CA LEU A 51 -8.94 -17.06 -2.18
C LEU A 51 -8.58 -17.12 -3.67
N ASP A 52 -9.56 -17.42 -4.53
CA ASP A 52 -9.41 -17.42 -5.99
C ASP A 52 -9.12 -16.03 -6.57
N VAL A 53 -9.67 -14.99 -5.95
CA VAL A 53 -9.39 -13.59 -6.29
C VAL A 53 -8.07 -13.14 -5.67
N GLY A 54 -7.82 -13.50 -4.40
CA GLY A 54 -6.58 -13.20 -3.69
C GLY A 54 -5.33 -13.66 -4.44
N LEU A 55 -5.37 -14.84 -5.09
CA LEU A 55 -4.31 -15.32 -5.96
C LEU A 55 -4.09 -14.41 -7.17
N GLY A 56 -5.14 -13.82 -7.71
CA GLY A 56 -5.07 -12.90 -8.86
C GLY A 56 -4.41 -11.56 -8.55
N LEU A 57 -4.30 -11.20 -7.27
CA LEU A 57 -3.59 -9.99 -6.85
C LEU A 57 -2.07 -10.18 -6.84
N VAL A 58 -1.61 -11.43 -6.81
CA VAL A 58 -0.18 -11.79 -6.77
C VAL A 58 0.30 -12.36 -8.10
N LEU A 59 -0.57 -13.10 -8.79
CA LEU A 59 -0.24 -13.79 -10.04
C LEU A 59 -0.72 -13.00 -11.26
N PRO A 60 0.17 -12.76 -12.25
CA PRO A 60 -0.19 -12.05 -13.48
C PRO A 60 -1.07 -12.89 -14.42
N GLY A 61 -1.53 -12.26 -15.50
CA GLY A 61 -2.21 -12.95 -16.60
C GLY A 61 -3.68 -13.29 -16.32
N PRO A 62 -4.13 -14.53 -16.52
CA PRO A 62 -5.55 -14.90 -16.37
C PRO A 62 -6.12 -14.64 -14.97
N PHE A 63 -5.31 -14.86 -13.95
CA PHE A 63 -5.70 -14.63 -12.54
C PHE A 63 -5.92 -13.15 -12.25
N ALA A 64 -5.02 -12.27 -12.70
CA ALA A 64 -5.19 -10.82 -12.57
C ALA A 64 -6.46 -10.33 -13.28
N ARG A 65 -6.73 -10.83 -14.50
CA ARG A 65 -7.95 -10.49 -15.22
C ARG A 65 -9.23 -10.99 -14.51
N HIS A 66 -9.16 -12.17 -13.88
CA HIS A 66 -10.26 -12.69 -13.09
C HIS A 66 -10.54 -11.79 -11.87
N ALA A 67 -9.49 -11.42 -11.15
CA ALA A 67 -9.59 -10.52 -9.99
C ALA A 67 -10.16 -9.15 -10.39
N ALA A 68 -9.67 -8.54 -11.48
CA ALA A 68 -10.17 -7.26 -11.98
C ALA A 68 -11.67 -7.32 -12.31
N ARG A 69 -12.11 -8.36 -13.04
CA ARG A 69 -13.53 -8.54 -13.38
C ARG A 69 -14.41 -8.81 -12.15
N ALA A 70 -13.88 -9.47 -11.13
CA ALA A 70 -14.60 -9.71 -9.89
C ALA A 70 -14.76 -8.41 -9.09
N THR A 71 -13.71 -7.58 -9.05
CA THR A 71 -13.73 -6.26 -8.41
C THR A 71 -14.73 -5.35 -9.08
N GLU A 72 -14.70 -5.24 -10.41
CA GLU A 72 -15.65 -4.44 -11.20
C GLU A 72 -17.10 -4.84 -10.94
N ARG A 73 -17.39 -6.14 -11.00
CA ARG A 73 -18.75 -6.65 -10.73
C ARG A 73 -19.19 -6.36 -9.30
N ALA A 74 -18.31 -6.54 -8.32
CA ALA A 74 -18.66 -6.31 -6.93
C ALA A 74 -18.89 -4.83 -6.65
N ALA A 75 -18.09 -3.94 -7.23
CA ALA A 75 -18.25 -2.50 -7.13
C ALA A 75 -19.60 -2.01 -7.69
N GLY A 76 -20.03 -2.56 -8.84
CA GLY A 76 -21.28 -2.16 -9.48
C GLY A 76 -22.55 -2.87 -8.97
N GLN A 77 -22.43 -4.03 -8.30
CA GLN A 77 -23.60 -4.85 -7.93
C GLN A 77 -23.88 -4.96 -6.44
N VAL A 78 -22.86 -4.70 -5.59
CA VAL A 78 -23.03 -4.78 -4.14
C VAL A 78 -23.17 -3.36 -3.58
N PRO A 79 -24.19 -3.06 -2.77
CA PRO A 79 -24.33 -1.77 -2.11
C PRO A 79 -23.03 -1.38 -1.38
N PHE A 80 -22.58 -0.15 -1.58
CA PHE A 80 -21.28 0.34 -1.07
C PHE A 80 -21.15 0.20 0.45
N GLU A 81 -22.18 0.59 1.19
CA GLU A 81 -22.22 0.48 2.65
C GLU A 81 -22.09 -0.98 3.12
N ARG A 82 -22.59 -1.91 2.31
CA ARG A 82 -22.47 -3.35 2.57
C ARG A 82 -21.04 -3.85 2.33
N LEU A 83 -20.35 -3.31 1.33
CA LEU A 83 -18.91 -3.58 1.14
C LEU A 83 -18.12 -3.05 2.33
N VAL A 84 -18.34 -1.81 2.73
CA VAL A 84 -17.65 -1.20 3.89
C VAL A 84 -17.94 -1.96 5.19
N ALA A 85 -19.20 -2.35 5.43
CA ALA A 85 -19.55 -3.16 6.59
C ALA A 85 -18.82 -4.53 6.61
N ARG A 86 -18.62 -5.14 5.45
CA ARG A 86 -17.85 -6.38 5.32
C ARG A 86 -16.36 -6.18 5.62
N ILE A 87 -15.75 -5.07 5.18
CA ILE A 87 -14.37 -4.73 5.53
C ILE A 87 -14.27 -4.55 7.04
N ARG A 88 -15.16 -3.76 7.64
CA ARG A 88 -15.18 -3.48 9.08
C ARG A 88 -15.30 -4.74 9.93
N SER A 89 -16.09 -5.72 9.50
CA SER A 89 -16.24 -7.00 10.21
C SER A 89 -15.01 -7.91 10.14
N GLY A 90 -14.07 -7.60 9.23
CA GLY A 90 -12.87 -8.40 8.99
C GLY A 90 -13.11 -9.72 8.26
N PRO A 91 -12.05 -10.48 8.02
CA PRO A 91 -12.13 -11.76 7.34
C PRO A 91 -12.87 -12.82 8.17
N PRO A 92 -13.43 -13.87 7.53
CA PRO A 92 -13.99 -15.01 8.22
C PRO A 92 -12.98 -15.65 9.20
N ARG A 93 -13.48 -16.19 10.31
CA ARG A 93 -12.63 -16.74 11.40
C ARG A 93 -11.55 -17.72 10.94
N LEU A 94 -11.83 -18.53 9.91
CA LEU A 94 -10.88 -19.51 9.37
C LEU A 94 -9.70 -18.85 8.61
N ILE A 95 -9.88 -17.64 8.07
CA ILE A 95 -8.86 -16.90 7.31
C ILE A 95 -8.07 -15.97 8.24
N ARG A 96 -8.62 -15.61 9.39
CA ARG A 96 -7.99 -14.73 10.40
C ARG A 96 -6.61 -15.19 10.88
N LEU A 97 -6.33 -16.47 10.84
CA LEU A 97 -5.04 -17.04 11.26
C LEU A 97 -3.89 -16.70 10.31
N VAL A 98 -4.20 -16.27 9.07
CA VAL A 98 -3.21 -15.86 8.05
C VAL A 98 -3.09 -14.33 7.99
N ASP A 99 -3.89 -13.61 8.78
CA ASP A 99 -4.02 -12.15 8.80
C ASP A 99 -2.87 -11.53 9.64
N GLY A 100 -1.69 -11.65 9.10
CA GLY A 100 -0.45 -11.19 9.75
C GLY A 100 -0.10 -9.74 9.46
N PRO A 101 1.15 -9.38 9.73
CA PRO A 101 1.69 -8.03 9.59
C PRO A 101 1.51 -7.36 8.22
N MET A 102 1.27 -8.12 7.16
CA MET A 102 1.00 -7.58 5.82
C MET A 102 -0.29 -6.74 5.74
N ASN A 103 -1.23 -6.94 6.65
CA ASN A 103 -2.46 -6.15 6.69
C ASN A 103 -2.24 -4.69 7.12
N ILE A 104 -1.20 -4.42 7.93
CA ILE A 104 -0.85 -3.03 8.26
C ILE A 104 -0.51 -2.27 6.97
N VAL A 105 0.36 -2.85 6.14
CA VAL A 105 0.78 -2.22 4.88
C VAL A 105 -0.40 -2.06 3.94
N GLU A 106 -1.25 -3.08 3.83
CA GLU A 106 -2.42 -3.07 2.95
C GLU A 106 -3.41 -1.97 3.32
N PHE A 107 -3.86 -1.93 4.59
CA PHE A 107 -4.81 -0.92 5.03
C PHE A 107 -4.21 0.48 5.05
N PHE A 108 -2.93 0.61 5.40
CA PHE A 108 -2.21 1.88 5.31
C PHE A 108 -2.22 2.40 3.88
N VAL A 109 -1.76 1.61 2.90
CA VAL A 109 -1.66 2.04 1.51
C VAL A 109 -3.02 2.43 0.96
N HIS A 110 -4.05 1.62 1.19
CA HIS A 110 -5.38 1.92 0.64
C HIS A 110 -6.11 3.05 1.36
N LEU A 111 -5.86 3.27 2.64
CA LEU A 111 -6.31 4.48 3.33
C LEU A 111 -5.66 5.72 2.71
N GLU A 112 -4.36 5.69 2.47
CA GLU A 112 -3.63 6.79 1.82
C GLU A 112 -4.00 6.94 0.34
N ASP A 113 -4.32 5.85 -0.38
CA ASP A 113 -4.81 5.91 -1.76
C ASP A 113 -6.12 6.73 -1.89
N VAL A 114 -7.00 6.64 -0.90
CA VAL A 114 -8.23 7.44 -0.87
C VAL A 114 -7.93 8.87 -0.37
N ARG A 115 -7.16 9.02 0.71
CA ARG A 115 -6.85 10.32 1.30
C ARG A 115 -6.08 11.25 0.38
N ARG A 116 -5.12 10.70 -0.37
CA ARG A 116 -4.20 11.47 -1.22
C ARG A 116 -4.67 11.62 -2.65
N ALA A 117 -5.89 11.22 -2.96
CA ALA A 117 -6.47 11.38 -4.29
C ALA A 117 -6.96 12.82 -4.58
N THR A 118 -6.91 13.71 -3.59
CA THR A 118 -7.21 15.13 -3.71
C THR A 118 -5.95 15.97 -3.57
N ASP A 119 -5.93 17.17 -4.13
CA ASP A 119 -4.72 18.02 -4.15
C ASP A 119 -4.37 18.66 -2.80
N ASP A 120 -5.32 18.68 -1.86
CA ASP A 120 -5.20 19.31 -0.54
C ASP A 120 -4.74 18.35 0.57
N TRP A 121 -4.30 17.14 0.21
CA TRP A 121 -3.85 16.17 1.20
C TRP A 121 -2.61 16.62 1.99
N THR A 122 -2.56 16.25 3.23
CA THR A 122 -1.38 16.43 4.09
C THR A 122 -1.00 15.11 4.77
N PRO A 123 0.30 14.87 5.06
CA PRO A 123 0.70 13.69 5.83
C PRO A 123 -0.02 13.63 7.17
N ARG A 124 -0.39 12.43 7.59
CA ARG A 124 -0.91 12.21 8.94
C ARG A 124 0.22 12.34 9.96
N THR A 125 -0.07 12.89 11.11
CA THR A 125 0.85 13.09 12.24
C THR A 125 0.48 12.21 13.44
N GLY A 126 1.41 12.03 14.39
CA GLY A 126 1.15 11.23 15.60
C GLY A 126 1.05 9.73 15.34
N LEU A 127 1.73 9.23 14.31
CA LEU A 127 1.68 7.82 13.89
C LEU A 127 3.00 7.08 14.16
N ASP A 128 3.76 7.45 15.20
CA ASP A 128 5.10 6.90 15.45
C ASP A 128 5.08 5.36 15.55
N ASP A 129 4.12 4.79 16.28
CA ASP A 129 3.96 3.34 16.40
C ASP A 129 3.65 2.67 15.04
N LEU A 130 2.87 3.33 14.18
CA LEU A 130 2.58 2.85 12.84
C LEU A 130 3.80 2.94 11.93
N GLN A 131 4.57 4.02 12.01
CA GLN A 131 5.83 4.18 11.28
C GLN A 131 6.81 3.08 11.69
N ASP A 132 6.91 2.80 12.98
CA ASP A 132 7.74 1.69 13.50
C ASP A 132 7.23 0.32 13.06
N ALA A 133 5.92 0.17 12.92
CA ALA A 133 5.31 -1.06 12.41
C ALA A 133 5.56 -1.28 10.91
N LEU A 134 5.61 -0.21 10.12
CA LEU A 134 5.88 -0.27 8.68
C LEU A 134 7.36 -0.50 8.34
N TRP A 135 8.29 -0.07 9.21
CA TRP A 135 9.72 -0.12 8.94
C TRP A 135 10.27 -1.52 8.61
N PRO A 136 9.93 -2.61 9.34
CA PRO A 136 10.44 -3.95 9.03
C PRO A 136 10.09 -4.45 7.62
N PHE A 137 9.02 -3.94 7.01
CA PHE A 137 8.58 -4.33 5.68
C PHE A 137 9.31 -3.59 4.56
N GLN A 138 10.02 -2.50 4.88
CA GLN A 138 10.66 -1.66 3.86
C GLN A 138 11.68 -2.44 3.05
N LYS A 139 12.57 -3.20 3.68
CA LYS A 139 13.64 -3.91 2.97
C LYS A 139 13.11 -4.91 1.94
N SER A 140 12.27 -5.85 2.38
CA SER A 140 11.73 -6.90 1.50
C SER A 140 10.71 -6.35 0.52
N GLY A 141 9.84 -5.46 0.96
CA GLY A 141 8.82 -4.84 0.14
C GLY A 141 9.42 -3.97 -0.97
N THR A 142 10.37 -3.12 -0.65
CA THR A 142 11.08 -2.28 -1.62
C THR A 142 11.88 -3.13 -2.61
N LYS A 143 12.61 -4.15 -2.14
CA LYS A 143 13.35 -5.05 -3.02
C LYS A 143 12.45 -5.74 -4.05
N LEU A 144 11.27 -6.19 -3.62
CA LEU A 144 10.31 -6.84 -4.53
C LEU A 144 9.77 -5.87 -5.58
N ARG A 145 9.41 -4.64 -5.18
CA ARG A 145 8.79 -3.64 -6.06
C ARG A 145 9.78 -2.99 -7.02
N THR A 146 11.06 -2.93 -6.64
CA THR A 146 12.15 -2.40 -7.47
C THR A 146 12.90 -3.46 -8.27
N ARG A 147 12.38 -4.69 -8.36
CA ARG A 147 13.06 -5.82 -9.06
C ARG A 147 13.37 -5.56 -10.54
N ARG A 148 12.63 -4.64 -11.18
CA ARG A 148 12.83 -4.24 -12.59
C ARG A 148 13.87 -3.14 -12.77
N VAL A 149 14.24 -2.44 -11.71
CA VAL A 149 15.33 -1.44 -11.71
C VAL A 149 16.64 -2.22 -11.65
N LYS A 150 17.48 -2.07 -12.67
CA LYS A 150 18.77 -2.79 -12.78
C LYS A 150 19.93 -1.84 -12.51
N ASP A 151 21.09 -2.40 -12.14
CA ASP A 151 22.34 -1.66 -11.99
C ASP A 151 22.27 -0.46 -11.02
N VAL A 152 21.34 -0.54 -10.06
CA VAL A 152 21.16 0.46 -9.02
C VAL A 152 21.36 -0.20 -7.64
N GLU A 153 22.27 0.37 -6.85
CA GLU A 153 22.42 0.10 -5.43
C GLU A 153 21.45 1.01 -4.67
N LEU A 154 20.43 0.41 -4.07
CA LEU A 154 19.35 1.13 -3.41
C LEU A 154 19.46 1.01 -1.89
N TRP A 155 19.52 2.16 -1.25
CA TRP A 155 19.43 2.33 0.19
C TRP A 155 18.17 3.07 0.59
N ILE A 156 17.67 2.82 1.78
CA ILE A 156 16.55 3.55 2.38
C ILE A 156 16.96 4.04 3.77
N ALA A 157 16.47 5.21 4.15
CA ALA A 157 16.71 5.78 5.47
C ALA A 157 15.46 6.50 5.99
N ARG A 158 15.29 6.53 7.31
CA ARG A 158 14.44 7.51 7.98
C ARG A 158 15.15 8.86 8.01
N PRO A 159 14.44 9.99 8.12
CA PRO A 159 15.10 11.29 8.31
C PRO A 159 16.04 11.25 9.53
N GLY A 160 17.32 11.60 9.33
CA GLY A 160 18.34 11.57 10.36
C GLY A 160 18.76 10.17 10.85
N GLY A 161 18.27 9.10 10.26
CA GLY A 161 18.59 7.72 10.62
C GLY A 161 19.69 7.10 9.75
N GLU A 162 20.22 5.97 10.21
CA GLU A 162 21.22 5.20 9.45
C GLU A 162 20.58 4.54 8.21
N PRO A 163 21.24 4.66 7.02
CA PRO A 163 20.78 4.01 5.81
C PRO A 163 20.82 2.49 5.90
N MET A 164 19.79 1.84 5.37
CA MET A 164 19.68 0.39 5.26
C MET A 164 19.75 -0.04 3.80
N ALA A 165 20.66 -0.94 3.47
CA ALA A 165 20.78 -1.49 2.12
C ALA A 165 19.57 -2.38 1.77
N VAL A 166 18.90 -2.06 0.67
CA VAL A 166 17.84 -2.87 0.06
C VAL A 166 18.39 -3.73 -1.06
N ARG A 167 19.25 -3.14 -1.89
CA ARG A 167 19.96 -3.81 -3.00
C ARG A 167 21.40 -3.31 -3.03
N THR A 168 22.30 -4.21 -3.33
CA THR A 168 23.72 -3.92 -3.48
C THR A 168 24.18 -4.12 -4.92
N GLY A 169 25.24 -3.41 -5.30
CA GLY A 169 25.81 -3.45 -6.64
C GLY A 169 25.17 -2.47 -7.61
N GLY A 170 25.99 -1.75 -8.35
CA GLY A 170 25.59 -0.69 -9.25
C GLY A 170 25.83 0.72 -8.71
N ARG A 171 25.16 1.69 -9.31
CA ARG A 171 25.26 3.11 -8.92
C ARG A 171 24.32 3.39 -7.73
N GLN A 172 24.84 4.09 -6.73
CA GLN A 172 24.13 4.26 -5.46
C GLN A 172 23.07 5.36 -5.51
N VAL A 173 21.92 5.05 -4.91
CA VAL A 173 20.87 6.02 -4.57
C VAL A 173 20.30 5.69 -3.19
N THR A 174 20.00 6.72 -2.41
CA THR A 174 19.35 6.58 -1.11
C THR A 174 17.99 7.30 -1.14
N ALA A 175 16.94 6.58 -0.76
CA ALA A 175 15.60 7.15 -0.56
C ALA A 175 15.41 7.44 0.93
N ILE A 176 15.13 8.72 1.26
CA ILE A 176 14.99 9.21 2.63
C ILE A 176 13.56 9.66 2.83
N GLY A 177 12.91 9.14 3.87
CA GLY A 177 11.54 9.50 4.22
C GLY A 177 11.01 8.70 5.40
N ASP A 178 9.91 9.15 5.96
CA ASP A 178 9.19 8.36 6.95
C ASP A 178 8.76 7.01 6.35
N PRO A 179 8.68 5.94 7.14
CA PRO A 179 8.32 4.61 6.65
C PRO A 179 7.03 4.56 5.82
N GLY A 180 6.02 5.34 6.19
CA GLY A 180 4.78 5.48 5.42
C GLY A 180 5.00 6.12 4.06
N GLU A 181 5.82 7.19 3.99
CA GLU A 181 6.15 7.87 2.73
C GLU A 181 6.98 6.97 1.81
N LEU A 182 7.97 6.25 2.36
CA LEU A 182 8.71 5.23 1.63
C LEU A 182 7.78 4.12 1.11
N THR A 183 6.80 3.70 1.93
CA THR A 183 5.79 2.72 1.51
C THR A 183 5.02 3.24 0.29
N MET A 184 4.45 4.44 0.35
CA MET A 184 3.70 5.03 -0.76
C MET A 184 4.56 5.17 -2.01
N PHE A 185 5.78 5.70 -1.87
CA PHE A 185 6.73 5.86 -2.96
C PHE A 185 6.99 4.53 -3.71
N PHE A 186 7.34 3.48 -2.96
CA PHE A 186 7.66 2.18 -3.56
C PHE A 186 6.42 1.37 -3.98
N PHE A 187 5.23 1.77 -3.58
CA PHE A 187 3.97 1.30 -4.17
C PHE A 187 3.58 2.05 -5.45
N GLY A 188 4.43 2.98 -5.92
CA GLY A 188 4.25 3.72 -7.18
C GLY A 188 3.54 5.07 -7.03
N ARG A 189 3.19 5.50 -5.82
CA ARG A 189 2.54 6.80 -5.52
C ARG A 189 3.58 7.89 -5.29
N ARG A 190 4.52 8.06 -6.24
CA ARG A 190 5.68 8.94 -6.07
C ARG A 190 5.31 10.40 -5.90
N ASP A 191 4.40 10.89 -6.73
CA ASP A 191 3.99 12.29 -6.74
C ASP A 191 3.16 12.65 -5.49
N GLN A 192 2.54 11.64 -4.86
CA GLN A 192 1.79 11.74 -3.61
C GLN A 192 2.58 11.25 -2.40
N SER A 193 3.91 11.24 -2.47
CA SER A 193 4.80 10.86 -1.36
C SER A 193 5.90 11.89 -1.12
N ARG A 194 6.33 12.02 0.13
CA ARG A 194 7.40 12.92 0.55
C ARG A 194 8.68 12.15 0.78
N VAL A 195 9.33 11.74 -0.31
CA VAL A 195 10.60 11.01 -0.29
C VAL A 195 11.65 11.83 -1.01
N GLU A 196 12.77 12.08 -0.34
CA GLU A 196 13.97 12.64 -0.93
C GLU A 196 14.84 11.52 -1.51
N LEU A 197 15.28 11.69 -2.74
CA LEU A 197 16.27 10.79 -3.35
C LEU A 197 17.62 11.52 -3.42
N THR A 198 18.66 10.91 -2.85
CA THR A 198 20.03 11.43 -2.86
C THR A 198 20.96 10.45 -3.55
N GLY A 199 21.94 10.95 -4.31
CA GLY A 199 22.88 10.16 -5.09
C GLY A 199 23.25 10.82 -6.41
N ASP A 200 23.78 10.03 -7.34
CA ASP A 200 24.05 10.48 -8.70
C ASP A 200 22.76 10.97 -9.38
N PRO A 201 22.73 12.19 -9.97
CA PRO A 201 21.53 12.77 -10.57
C PRO A 201 20.86 11.89 -11.64
N ASP A 202 21.66 11.17 -12.45
CA ASP A 202 21.13 10.29 -13.48
C ASP A 202 20.45 9.06 -12.86
N VAL A 203 21.00 8.52 -11.77
CA VAL A 203 20.42 7.41 -11.02
C VAL A 203 19.13 7.82 -10.31
N VAL A 204 19.13 9.03 -9.74
CA VAL A 204 17.92 9.62 -9.13
C VAL A 204 16.81 9.75 -10.17
N ALA A 205 17.12 10.27 -11.37
CA ALA A 205 16.15 10.39 -12.46
C ALA A 205 15.65 9.01 -12.93
N GLU A 206 16.55 8.02 -13.03
CA GLU A 206 16.21 6.65 -13.37
C GLU A 206 15.24 6.03 -12.35
N VAL A 207 15.52 6.14 -11.05
CA VAL A 207 14.65 5.62 -9.99
C VAL A 207 13.30 6.34 -9.96
N ARG A 208 13.27 7.66 -10.24
CA ARG A 208 12.02 8.42 -10.32
C ARG A 208 11.13 7.99 -11.48
N SER A 209 11.71 7.63 -12.62
CA SER A 209 10.97 7.22 -13.82
C SER A 209 10.73 5.71 -13.93
N ALA A 210 11.43 4.90 -13.15
CA ALA A 210 11.36 3.45 -13.24
C ALA A 210 9.94 2.91 -12.98
N PRO A 211 9.52 1.80 -13.62
CA PRO A 211 8.26 1.14 -13.33
C PRO A 211 8.34 0.43 -11.97
N ILE A 212 8.07 1.18 -10.89
CA ILE A 212 8.02 0.71 -9.50
C ILE A 212 6.55 0.47 -9.12
N GLY A 213 6.31 -0.51 -8.28
CA GLY A 213 4.96 -0.90 -7.86
C GLY A 213 4.55 -2.23 -8.49
N PHE A 214 3.27 -2.43 -8.58
CA PHE A 214 2.67 -3.64 -9.15
C PHE A 214 2.07 -3.36 -10.52
#